data_a6bbd2e36050cf0d1982e0e5d78317df
#
_entry.id   a6bbd2e36050cf0d1982e0e5d78317df
#
_cell.length_a   1.000
_cell.length_b   1.000
_cell.length_c   1.000
_cell.angle_alpha   90.00
_cell.angle_beta   90.00
_cell.angle_gamma   90.00
#
_symmetry.space_group_name_H-M   'P 1'
#
loop_
_entity.id
_entity.type
_entity.pdbx_description
1 polymer ?
#
loop_
_entity_poly.entity_id
_entity_poly.type
_entity_poly.pdbx_seq_one_letter_code
_entity_poly.pdbx_strand_id
1 'polypeptide(L)'
;MLISRKQNPPSIPTLLVSIIVCFFRNTHLIIDWHNYGWTILAGTRGSSHPFTKLSKEYEAILGRWAPTVSFTVTDAMARQLKSPPYDIQSPILTLHDRPAAIFQPINSSEARRAFLGRLPQTSSQAESIMEGKTRLLVSSTSWTPDEDFNLLLEALCAYSTSKRKGLPPVLAVITGKGPQKQMYLDRITSLIATSKLSNVIISTAWLSAEDYATLLACADLGVCLHKSSSGVDLPMKVVDMFGAGLPVIGYADYESWGELVKEGVNGKGFVTSEDLAIVLEELFGEKDGKTLAHLRNGAIQEGSRRWDEEWDGVAGRLLGLCDQN
;
A
#
# COMPACT_ATOMS: atom_id res chain seq x y z
N MET A 1 -13.41 28.20 -12.46
CA MET A 1 -13.67 26.98 -11.68
C MET A 1 -12.55 26.83 -10.68
N LEU A 2 -12.84 26.87 -9.39
CA LEU A 2 -11.82 26.64 -8.36
C LEU A 2 -11.90 25.16 -8.00
N ILE A 3 -10.88 24.40 -8.38
CA ILE A 3 -10.73 23.02 -7.95
C ILE A 3 -9.95 23.06 -6.64
N SER A 4 -10.61 22.87 -5.51
CA SER A 4 -9.91 22.65 -4.27
C SER A 4 -9.48 21.20 -4.23
N ARG A 5 -8.23 20.92 -4.56
CA ARG A 5 -7.65 19.60 -4.28
C ARG A 5 -7.68 19.37 -2.78
N LYS A 6 -8.30 18.25 -2.41
CA LYS A 6 -8.34 17.85 -1.13
C LYS A 6 -7.08 17.52 -0.50
N GLN A 7 -7.04 17.78 0.59
CA GLN A 7 -6.06 17.68 1.51
C GLN A 7 -5.96 16.42 2.27
N ASN A 8 -4.75 16.09 2.71
CA ASN A 8 -4.55 15.10 3.76
C ASN A 8 -5.27 15.56 5.05
N PRO A 9 -5.92 14.64 5.76
CA PRO A 9 -6.53 14.94 7.04
C PRO A 9 -5.52 15.44 8.11
N PRO A 10 -5.97 16.27 9.04
CA PRO A 10 -7.36 16.72 9.22
C PRO A 10 -7.70 17.89 8.29
N SER A 11 -8.87 17.84 7.67
CA SER A 11 -9.38 18.90 6.77
C SER A 11 -9.89 20.13 7.51
N ILE A 12 -9.65 20.24 8.80
CA ILE A 12 -10.03 21.36 9.67
C ILE A 12 -8.89 22.38 9.71
N PRO A 13 -9.14 23.67 9.40
CA PRO A 13 -10.41 24.29 8.97
C PRO A 13 -10.59 24.36 7.44
N THR A 14 -9.74 23.73 6.66
CA THR A 14 -9.63 23.94 5.20
C THR A 14 -10.92 23.68 4.45
N LEU A 15 -11.67 22.64 4.81
CA LEU A 15 -12.94 22.35 4.15
C LEU A 15 -13.92 23.53 4.30
N LEU A 16 -14.08 24.08 5.52
CA LEU A 16 -14.93 25.23 5.76
C LEU A 16 -14.45 26.48 4.98
N VAL A 17 -13.14 26.73 4.99
CA VAL A 17 -12.54 27.86 4.26
C VAL A 17 -12.81 27.71 2.76
N SER A 18 -12.64 26.52 2.20
CA SER A 18 -12.91 26.23 0.79
C SER A 18 -14.39 26.49 0.44
N ILE A 19 -15.32 26.08 1.30
CA ILE A 19 -16.75 26.35 1.12
C ILE A 19 -17.03 27.85 1.06
N ILE A 20 -16.49 28.59 2.03
CA ILE A 20 -16.66 30.04 2.10
C ILE A 20 -16.12 30.74 0.84
N VAL A 21 -14.90 30.35 0.43
CA VAL A 21 -14.26 30.91 -0.78
C VAL A 21 -15.08 30.57 -2.02
N CYS A 22 -15.52 29.34 -2.19
CA CYS A 22 -16.34 28.92 -3.34
C CYS A 22 -17.66 29.71 -3.38
N PHE A 23 -18.30 29.90 -2.23
CA PHE A 23 -19.53 30.69 -2.13
C PHE A 23 -19.32 32.14 -2.61
N PHE A 24 -18.32 32.84 -2.07
CA PHE A 24 -18.07 34.25 -2.46
C PHE A 24 -17.54 34.40 -3.90
N ARG A 25 -16.89 33.35 -4.43
CA ARG A 25 -16.36 33.38 -5.81
C ARG A 25 -17.34 32.81 -6.83
N ASN A 26 -18.52 32.36 -6.39
CA ASN A 26 -19.51 31.67 -7.24
C ASN A 26 -18.88 30.55 -8.08
N THR A 27 -18.13 29.68 -7.40
CA THR A 27 -17.39 28.55 -8.03
C THR A 27 -17.83 27.22 -7.43
N HIS A 28 -17.62 26.15 -8.19
CA HIS A 28 -17.90 24.79 -7.75
C HIS A 28 -16.80 24.25 -6.84
N LEU A 29 -17.20 23.46 -5.83
CA LEU A 29 -16.28 22.74 -4.96
C LEU A 29 -16.27 21.26 -5.35
N ILE A 30 -15.09 20.73 -5.62
CA ILE A 30 -14.85 19.30 -5.79
C ILE A 30 -14.02 18.84 -4.60
N ILE A 31 -14.47 17.77 -3.94
CA ILE A 31 -13.75 17.14 -2.83
C ILE A 31 -13.16 15.82 -3.33
N ASP A 32 -11.87 15.61 -3.07
CA ASP A 32 -11.16 14.40 -3.39
C ASP A 32 -10.83 13.66 -2.08
N TRP A 33 -11.55 12.56 -1.83
CA TRP A 33 -11.49 11.80 -0.58
C TRP A 33 -10.46 10.69 -0.68
N HIS A 34 -9.37 10.79 0.08
CA HIS A 34 -8.34 9.74 0.19
C HIS A 34 -8.43 8.96 1.50
N ASN A 35 -8.87 9.60 2.57
CA ASN A 35 -9.14 8.99 3.87
C ASN A 35 -10.01 9.95 4.70
N TYR A 36 -10.46 9.50 5.87
CA TYR A 36 -11.18 10.35 6.82
C TYR A 36 -10.24 10.89 7.89
N GLY A 37 -10.23 12.22 8.11
CA GLY A 37 -9.38 12.85 9.11
C GLY A 37 -9.68 12.39 10.53
N TRP A 38 -10.96 12.13 10.82
CA TRP A 38 -11.35 11.65 12.14
C TRP A 38 -10.87 10.23 12.44
N THR A 39 -10.70 9.34 11.45
CA THR A 39 -10.18 7.97 11.68
C THR A 39 -8.69 8.00 12.03
N ILE A 40 -7.92 8.88 11.38
CA ILE A 40 -6.51 9.12 11.72
C ILE A 40 -6.38 9.69 13.13
N LEU A 41 -7.25 10.63 13.50
CA LEU A 41 -7.30 11.17 14.86
C LEU A 41 -7.72 10.09 15.88
N ALA A 42 -8.64 9.20 15.52
CA ALA A 42 -9.04 8.08 16.35
C ALA A 42 -7.87 7.13 16.65
N GLY A 43 -7.02 6.87 15.67
CA GLY A 43 -5.81 6.05 15.85
C GLY A 43 -4.81 6.64 16.84
N THR A 44 -4.75 7.98 16.97
CA THR A 44 -3.80 8.65 17.86
C THR A 44 -4.38 9.06 19.23
N ARG A 45 -5.66 9.43 19.28
CA ARG A 45 -6.31 9.98 20.48
C ARG A 45 -7.44 9.13 21.04
N GLY A 46 -7.82 8.09 20.30
CA GLY A 46 -8.98 7.24 20.61
C GLY A 46 -10.28 7.77 19.98
N SER A 47 -11.19 6.84 19.65
CA SER A 47 -12.49 7.14 19.02
C SER A 47 -13.45 7.91 19.93
N SER A 48 -13.32 7.75 21.25
CA SER A 48 -14.17 8.42 22.25
C SER A 48 -13.75 9.86 22.53
N HIS A 49 -12.57 10.29 22.08
CA HIS A 49 -12.04 11.63 22.37
C HIS A 49 -12.94 12.72 21.78
N PRO A 50 -13.27 13.82 22.51
CA PRO A 50 -14.20 14.85 22.06
C PRO A 50 -13.80 15.46 20.70
N PHE A 51 -12.51 15.69 20.49
CA PHE A 51 -12.00 16.26 19.24
C PHE A 51 -12.16 15.29 18.06
N THR A 52 -12.04 13.99 18.26
CA THR A 52 -12.30 12.97 17.24
C THR A 52 -13.76 12.98 16.83
N LYS A 53 -14.69 13.05 17.80
CA LYS A 53 -16.13 13.16 17.52
C LYS A 53 -16.47 14.45 16.79
N LEU A 54 -15.92 15.58 17.25
CA LEU A 54 -16.11 16.87 16.56
C LEU A 54 -15.59 16.83 15.12
N SER A 55 -14.43 16.24 14.88
CA SER A 55 -13.86 16.06 13.54
C SER A 55 -14.76 15.23 12.65
N LYS A 56 -15.35 14.15 13.18
CA LYS A 56 -16.29 13.29 12.45
C LYS A 56 -17.55 14.06 12.03
N GLU A 57 -18.18 14.79 12.97
CA GLU A 57 -19.37 15.59 12.67
C GLU A 57 -19.05 16.73 11.68
N TYR A 58 -17.91 17.38 11.84
CA TYR A 58 -17.44 18.42 10.93
C TYR A 58 -17.30 17.89 9.49
N GLU A 59 -16.62 16.76 9.31
CA GLU A 59 -16.45 16.13 7.99
C GLU A 59 -17.79 15.66 7.40
N ALA A 60 -18.64 15.05 8.21
CA ALA A 60 -19.94 14.55 7.78
C ALA A 60 -20.88 15.68 7.35
N ILE A 61 -21.02 16.73 8.18
CA ILE A 61 -21.94 17.85 7.89
C ILE A 61 -21.46 18.64 6.67
N LEU A 62 -20.19 19.05 6.65
CA LEU A 62 -19.67 19.86 5.55
C LEU A 62 -19.51 19.05 4.26
N GLY A 63 -19.12 17.79 4.35
CA GLY A 63 -19.04 16.90 3.20
C GLY A 63 -20.39 16.62 2.55
N ARG A 64 -21.49 16.57 3.33
CA ARG A 64 -22.85 16.32 2.82
C ARG A 64 -23.36 17.39 1.86
N TRP A 65 -23.14 18.66 2.20
CA TRP A 65 -23.78 19.78 1.53
C TRP A 65 -22.90 20.60 0.62
N ALA A 66 -21.59 20.52 0.83
CA ALA A 66 -20.64 21.43 0.20
C ALA A 66 -20.23 21.04 -1.23
N PRO A 67 -19.97 19.78 -1.57
CA PRO A 67 -19.41 19.47 -2.87
C PRO A 67 -20.45 19.49 -3.98
N THR A 68 -20.05 20.00 -5.14
CA THR A 68 -20.77 19.79 -6.40
C THR A 68 -20.56 18.35 -6.90
N VAL A 69 -19.34 17.83 -6.73
CA VAL A 69 -18.93 16.46 -7.02
C VAL A 69 -17.88 16.04 -5.98
N SER A 70 -17.83 14.75 -5.68
CA SER A 70 -16.76 14.12 -4.89
C SER A 70 -16.03 13.07 -5.72
N PHE A 71 -14.70 12.99 -5.56
CA PHE A 71 -13.91 11.84 -5.96
C PHE A 71 -13.60 10.98 -4.73
N THR A 72 -13.43 9.68 -4.95
CA THR A 72 -13.01 8.72 -3.93
C THR A 72 -11.95 7.79 -4.50
N VAL A 73 -11.03 7.34 -3.66
CA VAL A 73 -9.97 6.43 -4.09
C VAL A 73 -10.43 4.97 -4.21
N THR A 74 -11.63 4.65 -3.67
CA THR A 74 -12.22 3.30 -3.72
C THR A 74 -13.74 3.36 -3.86
N ASP A 75 -14.32 2.30 -4.42
CA ASP A 75 -15.77 2.13 -4.46
C ASP A 75 -16.36 1.89 -3.06
N ALA A 76 -15.61 1.25 -2.16
CA ALA A 76 -15.98 1.11 -0.77
C ALA A 76 -16.17 2.47 -0.10
N MET A 77 -15.24 3.40 -0.31
CA MET A 77 -15.36 4.78 0.18
C MET A 77 -16.55 5.50 -0.43
N ALA A 78 -16.80 5.33 -1.73
CA ALA A 78 -17.97 5.90 -2.39
C ALA A 78 -19.28 5.41 -1.76
N ARG A 79 -19.40 4.11 -1.45
CA ARG A 79 -20.56 3.54 -0.74
C ARG A 79 -20.73 4.12 0.66
N GLN A 80 -19.62 4.23 1.43
CA GLN A 80 -19.69 4.80 2.77
C GLN A 80 -20.12 6.28 2.75
N LEU A 81 -19.62 7.06 1.81
CA LEU A 81 -19.99 8.48 1.69
C LEU A 81 -21.46 8.67 1.27
N LYS A 82 -22.06 7.70 0.59
CA LYS A 82 -23.51 7.67 0.28
C LYS A 82 -24.38 7.26 1.47
N SER A 83 -23.77 6.72 2.52
CA SER A 83 -24.45 6.20 3.71
C SER A 83 -24.27 7.14 4.91
N PRO A 84 -25.14 7.02 5.97
CA PRO A 84 -24.92 7.76 7.22
C PRO A 84 -23.54 7.46 7.83
N PRO A 85 -22.87 8.46 8.46
CA PRO A 85 -23.35 9.82 8.76
C PRO A 85 -23.15 10.83 7.63
N TYR A 86 -22.44 10.48 6.54
CA TYR A 86 -22.13 11.43 5.47
C TYR A 86 -23.34 11.75 4.60
N ASP A 87 -24.01 10.72 4.05
CA ASP A 87 -25.23 10.85 3.27
C ASP A 87 -25.12 11.91 2.15
N ILE A 88 -24.01 11.87 1.41
CA ILE A 88 -23.70 12.85 0.34
C ILE A 88 -24.64 12.63 -0.84
N GLN A 89 -25.39 13.68 -1.21
CA GLN A 89 -26.38 13.63 -2.29
C GLN A 89 -25.77 13.95 -3.67
N SER A 90 -24.71 14.74 -3.72
CA SER A 90 -23.99 15.05 -4.97
C SER A 90 -23.36 13.80 -5.60
N PRO A 91 -23.05 13.83 -6.92
CA PRO A 91 -22.36 12.72 -7.56
C PRO A 91 -21.05 12.39 -6.87
N ILE A 92 -20.77 11.09 -6.72
CA ILE A 92 -19.50 10.55 -6.26
C ILE A 92 -18.94 9.67 -7.38
N LEU A 93 -17.71 9.93 -7.77
CA LEU A 93 -17.00 9.20 -8.81
C LEU A 93 -15.74 8.57 -8.21
N THR A 94 -15.54 7.28 -8.44
CA THR A 94 -14.32 6.60 -8.02
C THR A 94 -13.19 6.94 -8.98
N LEU A 95 -12.07 7.34 -8.44
CA LEU A 95 -10.83 7.67 -9.14
C LEU A 95 -9.69 6.95 -8.41
N HIS A 96 -9.41 5.72 -8.81
CA HIS A 96 -8.40 4.90 -8.17
C HIS A 96 -7.00 5.47 -8.37
N ASP A 97 -6.19 5.46 -7.32
CA ASP A 97 -4.78 5.77 -7.45
C ASP A 97 -4.07 4.77 -8.35
N ARG A 98 -3.13 5.26 -9.16
CA ARG A 98 -2.33 4.49 -10.12
C ARG A 98 -0.85 4.72 -9.89
N PRO A 99 0.01 3.75 -10.25
CA PRO A 99 1.44 3.87 -9.99
C PRO A 99 2.06 5.02 -10.77
N ALA A 100 2.97 5.73 -10.12
CA ALA A 100 3.77 6.77 -10.76
C ALA A 100 4.67 6.15 -11.84
N ALA A 101 5.04 6.95 -12.86
CA ALA A 101 5.81 6.51 -14.02
C ALA A 101 7.18 5.89 -13.67
N ILE A 102 7.74 6.23 -12.51
CA ILE A 102 9.02 5.67 -12.02
C ILE A 102 8.92 4.18 -11.68
N PHE A 103 7.73 3.68 -11.28
CA PHE A 103 7.53 2.26 -10.99
C PHE A 103 7.26 1.50 -12.27
N GLN A 104 8.26 0.75 -12.73
CA GLN A 104 8.21 -0.06 -13.95
C GLN A 104 8.78 -1.46 -13.68
N PRO A 105 8.24 -2.51 -14.29
CA PRO A 105 8.86 -3.83 -14.25
C PRO A 105 10.25 -3.82 -14.88
N ILE A 106 11.17 -4.61 -14.30
CA ILE A 106 12.49 -4.83 -14.88
C ILE A 106 12.47 -6.08 -15.78
N ASN A 107 12.82 -5.91 -17.07
CA ASN A 107 12.76 -6.98 -18.06
C ASN A 107 14.14 -7.54 -18.43
N SER A 108 15.24 -6.87 -18.04
CA SER A 108 16.60 -7.29 -18.31
C SER A 108 17.21 -8.00 -17.11
N SER A 109 17.64 -9.25 -17.29
CA SER A 109 18.37 -10.02 -16.29
C SER A 109 19.71 -9.36 -15.92
N GLU A 110 20.37 -8.71 -16.89
CA GLU A 110 21.62 -7.98 -16.68
C GLU A 110 21.39 -6.75 -15.80
N ALA A 111 20.34 -5.98 -16.08
CA ALA A 111 19.99 -4.82 -15.28
C ALA A 111 19.59 -5.24 -13.84
N ARG A 112 18.83 -6.34 -13.68
CA ARG A 112 18.50 -6.90 -12.36
C ARG A 112 19.75 -7.30 -11.60
N ARG A 113 20.66 -8.04 -12.23
CA ARG A 113 21.95 -8.46 -11.65
C ARG A 113 22.82 -7.27 -11.25
N ALA A 114 22.98 -6.30 -12.13
CA ALA A 114 23.75 -5.10 -11.87
C ALA A 114 23.22 -4.30 -10.67
N PHE A 115 21.89 -4.14 -10.59
CA PHE A 115 21.26 -3.46 -9.45
C PHE A 115 21.45 -4.23 -8.15
N LEU A 116 21.15 -5.53 -8.11
CA LEU A 116 21.30 -6.36 -6.93
C LEU A 116 22.75 -6.40 -6.44
N GLY A 117 23.74 -6.43 -7.35
CA GLY A 117 25.16 -6.39 -7.01
C GLY A 117 25.65 -5.04 -6.49
N ARG A 118 25.01 -3.94 -6.89
CA ARG A 118 25.36 -2.57 -6.47
C ARG A 118 24.78 -2.21 -5.10
N LEU A 119 23.56 -2.71 -4.80
CA LEU A 119 22.86 -2.33 -3.57
C LEU A 119 23.46 -3.06 -2.36
N PRO A 120 23.96 -2.34 -1.32
CA PRO A 120 24.62 -2.98 -0.16
C PRO A 120 23.79 -4.06 0.53
N GLN A 121 22.45 -3.89 0.54
CA GLN A 121 21.52 -4.82 1.18
C GLN A 121 21.38 -6.16 0.44
N THR A 122 21.68 -6.20 -0.86
CA THR A 122 21.49 -7.38 -1.70
C THR A 122 22.78 -7.93 -2.29
N SER A 123 23.86 -7.16 -2.31
CA SER A 123 25.10 -7.47 -3.03
C SER A 123 25.71 -8.83 -2.64
N SER A 124 25.70 -9.19 -1.37
CA SER A 124 26.23 -10.49 -0.89
C SER A 124 25.38 -11.69 -1.30
N GLN A 125 24.12 -11.48 -1.66
CA GLN A 125 23.16 -12.52 -2.07
C GLN A 125 22.77 -12.42 -3.54
N ALA A 126 23.34 -11.47 -4.31
CA ALA A 126 22.88 -11.13 -5.67
C ALA A 126 22.86 -12.38 -6.58
N GLU A 127 23.93 -13.15 -6.63
CA GLU A 127 23.98 -14.37 -7.47
C GLU A 127 22.99 -15.43 -6.99
N SER A 128 22.89 -15.65 -5.68
CA SER A 128 21.93 -16.61 -5.11
C SER A 128 20.47 -16.24 -5.42
N ILE A 129 20.16 -14.94 -5.42
CA ILE A 129 18.84 -14.41 -5.83
C ILE A 129 18.63 -14.62 -7.34
N MET A 130 19.64 -14.31 -8.16
CA MET A 130 19.55 -14.51 -9.61
C MET A 130 19.36 -15.97 -10.03
N GLU A 131 19.94 -16.90 -9.28
CA GLU A 131 19.80 -18.33 -9.46
C GLU A 131 18.50 -18.92 -8.84
N GLY A 132 17.70 -18.09 -8.16
CA GLY A 132 16.48 -18.52 -7.47
C GLY A 132 16.73 -19.38 -6.22
N LYS A 133 17.96 -19.46 -5.74
CA LYS A 133 18.34 -20.17 -4.51
C LYS A 133 17.96 -19.40 -3.25
N THR A 134 17.95 -18.08 -3.30
CA THR A 134 17.47 -17.16 -2.24
C THR A 134 16.30 -16.38 -2.77
N ARG A 135 15.22 -16.24 -2.00
CA ARG A 135 14.07 -15.41 -2.34
C ARG A 135 14.25 -13.99 -1.80
N LEU A 136 13.99 -12.99 -2.64
CA LEU A 136 14.02 -11.58 -2.25
C LEU A 136 12.62 -11.09 -1.92
N LEU A 137 12.38 -10.81 -0.64
CA LEU A 137 11.16 -10.22 -0.12
C LEU A 137 11.40 -8.75 0.19
N VAL A 138 10.47 -7.87 -0.19
CA VAL A 138 10.52 -6.44 0.16
C VAL A 138 9.28 -6.05 0.95
N SER A 139 9.48 -5.30 2.02
CA SER A 139 8.38 -4.63 2.74
C SER A 139 8.75 -3.17 3.00
N SER A 140 7.79 -2.29 2.79
CA SER A 140 7.95 -0.85 3.04
C SER A 140 7.12 -0.48 4.26
N THR A 141 7.75 0.11 5.28
CA THR A 141 7.08 0.44 6.54
C THR A 141 7.49 1.81 7.06
N SER A 142 6.52 2.50 7.67
CA SER A 142 6.73 3.72 8.45
C SER A 142 7.19 3.43 9.88
N TRP A 143 7.31 2.17 10.27
CA TRP A 143 7.66 1.72 11.62
C TRP A 143 6.78 2.37 12.70
N THR A 144 5.49 2.38 12.44
CA THR A 144 4.43 2.92 13.28
C THR A 144 3.42 1.82 13.67
N PRO A 145 2.60 1.99 14.71
CA PRO A 145 1.66 0.96 15.16
C PRO A 145 0.60 0.54 14.13
N ASP A 146 0.26 1.40 13.17
CA ASP A 146 -0.66 1.13 12.08
C ASP A 146 -0.06 0.20 11.00
N GLU A 147 1.25 -0.03 11.06
CA GLU A 147 1.96 -1.00 10.23
C GLU A 147 2.69 -2.00 11.13
N ASP A 148 1.92 -2.88 11.76
CA ASP A 148 2.38 -3.84 12.75
C ASP A 148 3.45 -4.79 12.17
N PHE A 149 4.71 -4.36 12.25
CA PHE A 149 5.85 -5.14 11.75
C PHE A 149 6.01 -6.48 12.49
N ASN A 150 5.39 -6.63 13.65
CA ASN A 150 5.41 -7.89 14.37
C ASN A 150 4.80 -9.05 13.57
N LEU A 151 3.74 -8.78 12.78
CA LEU A 151 3.12 -9.78 11.91
C LEU A 151 4.14 -10.40 10.94
N LEU A 152 4.94 -9.56 10.27
CA LEU A 152 5.98 -10.05 9.36
C LEU A 152 7.12 -10.74 10.11
N LEU A 153 7.56 -10.19 11.22
CA LEU A 153 8.67 -10.75 12.00
C LEU A 153 8.34 -12.15 12.55
N GLU A 154 7.15 -12.35 13.08
CA GLU A 154 6.68 -13.65 13.56
C GLU A 154 6.48 -14.65 12.41
N ALA A 155 5.92 -14.20 11.28
CA ALA A 155 5.80 -15.05 10.10
C ALA A 155 7.16 -15.52 9.56
N LEU A 156 8.17 -14.63 9.54
CA LEU A 156 9.54 -15.00 9.13
C LEU A 156 10.20 -15.94 10.15
N CYS A 157 9.93 -15.81 11.44
CA CYS A 157 10.36 -16.79 12.44
C CYS A 157 9.69 -18.15 12.23
N ALA A 158 8.40 -18.19 11.98
CA ALA A 158 7.66 -19.43 11.69
C ALA A 158 8.19 -20.08 10.42
N TYR A 159 8.39 -19.32 9.35
CA TYR A 159 9.02 -19.80 8.10
C TYR A 159 10.41 -20.40 8.36
N SER A 160 11.25 -19.71 9.14
CA SER A 160 12.61 -20.14 9.44
C SER A 160 12.67 -21.42 10.28
N THR A 161 11.68 -21.65 11.13
CA THR A 161 11.59 -22.84 12.02
C THR A 161 10.65 -23.93 11.48
N SER A 162 10.15 -23.75 10.26
CA SER A 162 9.22 -24.67 9.62
C SER A 162 9.81 -26.08 9.47
N LYS A 163 8.96 -27.08 9.65
CA LYS A 163 9.30 -28.49 9.40
C LYS A 163 9.26 -28.86 7.90
N ARG A 164 8.77 -27.98 7.06
CA ARG A 164 8.74 -28.18 5.60
C ARG A 164 10.15 -28.18 5.04
N LYS A 165 10.53 -29.30 4.44
CA LYS A 165 11.88 -29.45 3.84
C LYS A 165 11.97 -28.72 2.50
N GLY A 166 13.13 -28.16 2.22
CA GLY A 166 13.43 -27.53 0.92
C GLY A 166 12.93 -26.11 0.76
N LEU A 167 12.54 -25.44 1.84
CA LEU A 167 12.26 -24.01 1.81
C LEU A 167 13.56 -23.24 1.52
N PRO A 168 13.59 -22.34 0.52
CA PRO A 168 14.77 -21.55 0.21
C PRO A 168 15.03 -20.49 1.30
N PRO A 169 16.28 -20.06 1.48
CA PRO A 169 16.58 -18.88 2.28
C PRO A 169 15.83 -17.63 1.76
N VAL A 170 15.52 -16.72 2.68
CA VAL A 170 14.85 -15.46 2.38
C VAL A 170 15.76 -14.28 2.76
N LEU A 171 15.98 -13.36 1.84
CA LEU A 171 16.47 -12.03 2.13
C LEU A 171 15.27 -11.09 2.17
N ALA A 172 14.94 -10.56 3.35
CA ALA A 172 13.90 -9.57 3.56
C ALA A 172 14.52 -8.18 3.65
N VAL A 173 14.29 -7.33 2.65
CA VAL A 173 14.72 -5.93 2.67
C VAL A 173 13.56 -5.06 3.13
N ILE A 174 13.73 -4.41 4.28
CA ILE A 174 12.71 -3.57 4.91
C ILE A 174 13.08 -2.11 4.71
N THR A 175 12.27 -1.40 3.91
CA THR A 175 12.52 0.02 3.62
C THR A 175 11.68 0.92 4.52
N GLY A 176 12.22 2.08 4.87
CA GLY A 176 11.50 3.11 5.59
C GLY A 176 12.19 3.63 6.85
N LYS A 177 11.58 4.68 7.42
CA LYS A 177 11.99 5.34 8.67
C LYS A 177 10.79 5.45 9.60
N GLY A 178 11.04 5.41 10.90
CA GLY A 178 10.00 5.64 11.90
C GLY A 178 10.41 5.35 13.33
N PRO A 179 9.53 5.66 14.28
CA PRO A 179 9.88 5.69 15.71
C PRO A 179 10.16 4.30 16.29
N GLN A 180 9.51 3.24 15.79
CA GLN A 180 9.68 1.89 16.33
C GLN A 180 10.84 1.11 15.72
N LYS A 181 11.57 1.69 14.73
CA LYS A 181 12.63 0.97 14.00
C LYS A 181 13.66 0.36 14.94
N GLN A 182 14.19 1.12 15.88
CA GLN A 182 15.25 0.62 16.78
C GLN A 182 14.76 -0.54 17.65
N MET A 183 13.58 -0.45 18.21
CA MET A 183 12.97 -1.52 19.00
C MET A 183 12.91 -2.84 18.19
N TYR A 184 12.52 -2.78 16.92
CA TYR A 184 12.47 -3.97 16.08
C TYR A 184 13.86 -4.50 15.69
N LEU A 185 14.84 -3.63 15.48
CA LEU A 185 16.24 -4.05 15.22
C LEU A 185 16.83 -4.81 16.42
N ASP A 186 16.57 -4.36 17.64
CA ASP A 186 16.99 -5.03 18.87
C ASP A 186 16.31 -6.41 19.00
N ARG A 187 15.02 -6.50 18.68
CA ARG A 187 14.27 -7.76 18.65
C ARG A 187 14.81 -8.72 17.59
N ILE A 188 15.08 -8.25 16.37
CA ILE A 188 15.67 -9.05 15.29
C ILE A 188 17.03 -9.62 15.76
N THR A 189 17.88 -8.81 16.38
CA THR A 189 19.18 -9.25 16.92
C THR A 189 19.02 -10.38 17.93
N SER A 190 18.06 -10.26 18.84
CA SER A 190 17.73 -11.31 19.83
C SER A 190 17.24 -12.61 19.16
N LEU A 191 16.43 -12.50 18.10
CA LEU A 191 15.90 -13.66 17.37
C LEU A 191 17.01 -14.37 16.58
N ILE A 192 17.96 -13.64 16.03
CA ILE A 192 19.15 -14.21 15.38
C ILE A 192 20.01 -14.97 16.40
N ALA A 193 20.26 -14.37 17.57
CA ALA A 193 21.06 -14.99 18.63
C ALA A 193 20.43 -16.31 19.16
N THR A 194 19.09 -16.44 19.07
CA THR A 194 18.35 -17.63 19.47
C THR A 194 18.05 -18.59 18.30
N SER A 195 18.68 -18.40 17.14
CA SER A 195 18.55 -19.22 15.93
C SER A 195 17.11 -19.33 15.39
N LYS A 196 16.24 -18.36 15.71
CA LYS A 196 14.87 -18.30 15.20
C LYS A 196 14.76 -17.75 13.78
N LEU A 197 15.85 -17.21 13.23
CA LEU A 197 15.97 -16.65 11.87
C LEU A 197 17.16 -17.25 11.12
N SER A 198 17.36 -18.58 11.22
CA SER A 198 18.57 -19.25 10.71
C SER A 198 18.68 -19.23 9.17
N ASN A 199 17.56 -19.23 8.44
CA ASN A 199 17.50 -19.15 6.98
C ASN A 199 16.84 -17.86 6.47
N VAL A 200 16.73 -16.84 7.32
CA VAL A 200 16.16 -15.53 6.98
C VAL A 200 17.15 -14.45 7.33
N ILE A 201 17.50 -13.63 6.36
CA ILE A 201 18.30 -12.42 6.55
C ILE A 201 17.37 -11.21 6.47
N ILE A 202 17.33 -10.39 7.51
CA ILE A 202 16.57 -9.14 7.52
C ILE A 202 17.54 -7.98 7.41
N SER A 203 17.40 -7.17 6.36
CA SER A 203 18.20 -5.97 6.11
C SER A 203 17.31 -4.75 6.02
N THR A 204 17.76 -3.60 6.53
CA THR A 204 16.97 -2.36 6.43
C THR A 204 17.62 -1.37 5.47
N ALA A 205 16.79 -0.63 4.73
CA ALA A 205 17.25 0.37 3.78
C ALA A 205 16.47 1.68 3.89
N TRP A 206 17.15 2.76 3.49
CA TRP A 206 16.51 4.02 3.13
C TRP A 206 17.12 4.45 1.80
N LEU A 207 16.31 4.44 0.76
CA LEU A 207 16.74 4.53 -0.63
C LEU A 207 16.25 5.84 -1.28
N SER A 208 16.86 6.21 -2.40
CA SER A 208 16.27 7.18 -3.32
C SER A 208 14.97 6.62 -3.92
N ALA A 209 14.14 7.46 -4.52
CA ALA A 209 12.92 7.00 -5.17
C ALA A 209 13.21 6.02 -6.31
N GLU A 210 14.28 6.27 -7.07
CA GLU A 210 14.73 5.45 -8.19
C GLU A 210 15.22 4.07 -7.71
N ASP A 211 16.05 4.04 -6.67
CA ASP A 211 16.57 2.79 -6.11
C ASP A 211 15.44 1.99 -5.43
N TYR A 212 14.48 2.68 -4.80
CA TYR A 212 13.31 2.02 -4.23
C TYR A 212 12.44 1.37 -5.31
N ALA A 213 12.11 2.10 -6.37
CA ALA A 213 11.33 1.56 -7.49
C ALA A 213 12.04 0.37 -8.14
N THR A 214 13.36 0.46 -8.34
CA THR A 214 14.16 -0.62 -8.91
C THR A 214 14.25 -1.82 -7.98
N LEU A 215 14.36 -1.62 -6.66
CA LEU A 215 14.33 -2.70 -5.66
C LEU A 215 13.01 -3.48 -5.73
N LEU A 216 11.86 -2.77 -5.82
CA LEU A 216 10.56 -3.41 -5.98
C LEU A 216 10.51 -4.25 -7.26
N ALA A 217 11.01 -3.72 -8.38
CA ALA A 217 11.04 -4.44 -9.66
C ALA A 217 11.96 -5.68 -9.63
N CYS A 218 13.02 -5.66 -8.81
CA CYS A 218 13.95 -6.78 -8.64
C CYS A 218 13.46 -7.84 -7.66
N ALA A 219 12.51 -7.54 -6.78
CA ALA A 219 12.06 -8.45 -5.75
C ALA A 219 11.19 -9.60 -6.28
N ASP A 220 11.11 -10.68 -5.53
CA ASP A 220 10.23 -11.81 -5.85
C ASP A 220 8.82 -11.61 -5.30
N LEU A 221 8.71 -10.97 -4.12
CA LEU A 221 7.45 -10.79 -3.41
C LEU A 221 7.47 -9.51 -2.56
N GLY A 222 6.38 -8.74 -2.61
CA GLY A 222 6.12 -7.60 -1.74
C GLY A 222 5.26 -8.00 -0.54
N VAL A 223 5.54 -7.44 0.64
CA VAL A 223 4.68 -7.58 1.82
C VAL A 223 4.20 -6.22 2.27
N CYS A 224 2.88 -6.03 2.32
CA CYS A 224 2.23 -4.81 2.77
C CYS A 224 1.53 -5.04 4.12
N LEU A 225 1.99 -4.32 5.15
CA LEU A 225 1.48 -4.41 6.53
C LEU A 225 0.45 -3.32 6.85
N HIS A 226 0.04 -2.54 5.85
CA HIS A 226 -0.88 -1.43 6.05
C HIS A 226 -2.22 -1.90 6.59
N LYS A 227 -2.59 -1.37 7.76
CA LYS A 227 -3.92 -1.52 8.36
C LYS A 227 -4.71 -0.24 8.08
N SER A 228 -5.75 -0.36 7.28
CA SER A 228 -6.61 0.78 6.95
C SER A 228 -7.26 1.37 8.21
N SER A 229 -7.08 2.66 8.45
CA SER A 229 -7.72 3.35 9.60
C SER A 229 -9.21 3.58 9.37
N SER A 230 -9.64 3.67 8.12
CA SER A 230 -11.04 3.86 7.72
C SER A 230 -11.73 2.58 7.25
N GLY A 231 -10.96 1.56 6.91
CA GLY A 231 -11.44 0.33 6.28
C GLY A 231 -11.70 0.47 4.77
N VAL A 232 -11.50 1.66 4.21
CA VAL A 232 -11.89 1.98 2.82
C VAL A 232 -10.87 2.81 2.03
N ASP A 233 -9.70 3.09 2.58
CA ASP A 233 -8.60 3.73 1.86
C ASP A 233 -7.86 2.75 0.95
N LEU A 234 -6.98 3.27 0.09
CA LEU A 234 -6.18 2.49 -0.83
C LEU A 234 -4.72 2.42 -0.33
N PRO A 235 -4.13 1.21 -0.21
CA PRO A 235 -2.74 1.07 0.22
C PRO A 235 -1.76 1.45 -0.90
N MET A 236 -1.29 2.70 -0.91
CA MET A 236 -0.38 3.24 -1.94
C MET A 236 0.87 2.38 -2.18
N LYS A 237 1.39 1.72 -1.14
CA LYS A 237 2.54 0.81 -1.27
C LYS A 237 2.26 -0.38 -2.18
N VAL A 238 1.01 -0.87 -2.20
CA VAL A 238 0.59 -1.95 -3.11
C VAL A 238 0.49 -1.42 -4.54
N VAL A 239 0.01 -0.19 -4.72
CA VAL A 239 -0.02 0.47 -6.04
C VAL A 239 1.40 0.58 -6.61
N ASP A 240 2.37 1.03 -5.81
CA ASP A 240 3.79 1.11 -6.20
C ASP A 240 4.36 -0.26 -6.56
N MET A 241 4.08 -1.29 -5.74
CA MET A 241 4.53 -2.66 -5.98
C MET A 241 3.98 -3.20 -7.30
N PHE A 242 2.69 -3.02 -7.57
CA PHE A 242 2.10 -3.43 -8.85
C PHE A 242 2.68 -2.65 -10.03
N GLY A 243 2.94 -1.34 -9.88
CA GLY A 243 3.63 -0.55 -10.89
C GLY A 243 5.00 -1.11 -11.26
N ALA A 244 5.72 -1.68 -10.29
CA ALA A 244 6.99 -2.36 -10.49
C ALA A 244 6.84 -3.84 -10.96
N GLY A 245 5.62 -4.33 -11.14
CA GLY A 245 5.33 -5.72 -11.50
C GLY A 245 5.55 -6.72 -10.36
N LEU A 246 5.53 -6.27 -9.12
CA LEU A 246 5.77 -7.09 -7.94
C LEU A 246 4.46 -7.63 -7.37
N PRO A 247 4.26 -8.97 -7.28
CA PRO A 247 3.10 -9.54 -6.60
C PRO A 247 3.16 -9.27 -5.11
N VAL A 248 1.99 -9.17 -4.45
CA VAL A 248 1.88 -8.70 -3.08
C VAL A 248 1.19 -9.72 -2.18
N ILE A 249 1.70 -9.87 -0.97
CA ILE A 249 0.93 -10.37 0.17
C ILE A 249 0.64 -9.19 1.08
N GLY A 250 -0.63 -8.98 1.47
CA GLY A 250 -0.96 -7.85 2.33
C GLY A 250 -1.99 -8.18 3.40
N TYR A 251 -2.00 -7.34 4.44
CA TYR A 251 -3.05 -7.38 5.46
C TYR A 251 -4.39 -7.09 4.80
N ALA A 252 -5.37 -7.99 4.95
CA ALA A 252 -6.57 -8.02 4.11
C ALA A 252 -7.89 -7.76 4.87
N ASP A 253 -7.83 -7.49 6.19
CA ASP A 253 -9.03 -7.30 7.02
C ASP A 253 -9.57 -5.87 6.90
N TYR A 254 -9.98 -5.46 5.69
CA TYR A 254 -10.67 -4.21 5.42
C TYR A 254 -11.43 -4.25 4.07
N GLU A 255 -12.51 -3.45 3.95
CA GLU A 255 -13.49 -3.55 2.86
C GLU A 255 -12.89 -3.32 1.47
N SER A 256 -12.00 -2.34 1.32
CA SER A 256 -11.42 -1.97 0.02
C SER A 256 -10.30 -2.90 -0.46
N TRP A 257 -9.83 -3.87 0.35
CA TRP A 257 -8.75 -4.79 -0.03
C TRP A 257 -8.94 -5.42 -1.41
N GLY A 258 -10.14 -5.99 -1.65
CA GLY A 258 -10.48 -6.69 -2.89
C GLY A 258 -10.60 -5.78 -4.13
N GLU A 259 -10.58 -4.45 -3.98
CA GLU A 259 -10.62 -3.54 -5.14
C GLU A 259 -9.27 -3.48 -5.85
N LEU A 260 -8.17 -3.58 -5.11
CA LEU A 260 -6.80 -3.53 -5.64
C LEU A 260 -6.18 -4.92 -5.76
N VAL A 261 -6.27 -5.74 -4.71
CA VAL A 261 -5.67 -7.07 -4.70
C VAL A 261 -6.72 -8.12 -5.01
N LYS A 262 -6.56 -8.80 -6.14
CA LYS A 262 -7.39 -9.92 -6.58
C LYS A 262 -6.75 -11.20 -6.09
N GLU A 263 -7.40 -11.88 -5.14
CA GLU A 263 -6.90 -13.08 -4.48
C GLU A 263 -6.50 -14.16 -5.50
N GLY A 264 -5.26 -14.65 -5.41
CA GLY A 264 -4.72 -15.66 -6.31
C GLY A 264 -4.41 -15.19 -7.74
N VAL A 265 -4.64 -13.91 -8.07
CA VAL A 265 -4.37 -13.34 -9.42
C VAL A 265 -3.15 -12.44 -9.40
N ASN A 266 -3.11 -11.43 -8.53
CA ASN A 266 -1.99 -10.48 -8.42
C ASN A 266 -1.40 -10.41 -7.01
N GLY A 267 -2.02 -11.11 -6.05
CA GLY A 267 -1.57 -11.16 -4.67
C GLY A 267 -2.39 -12.14 -3.84
N LYS A 268 -2.10 -12.15 -2.54
CA LYS A 268 -2.82 -12.92 -1.52
C LYS A 268 -3.00 -12.08 -0.26
N GLY A 269 -4.12 -12.30 0.45
CA GLY A 269 -4.41 -11.67 1.72
C GLY A 269 -3.93 -12.49 2.91
N PHE A 270 -3.66 -11.83 4.04
CA PHE A 270 -3.48 -12.45 5.36
C PHE A 270 -4.10 -11.57 6.44
N VAL A 271 -4.39 -12.16 7.59
CA VAL A 271 -4.88 -11.46 8.78
C VAL A 271 -3.95 -11.67 9.97
N THR A 272 -3.39 -12.88 10.09
CA THR A 272 -2.49 -13.27 11.20
C THR A 272 -1.06 -13.51 10.71
N SER A 273 -0.10 -13.58 11.63
CA SER A 273 1.29 -13.96 11.32
C SER A 273 1.39 -15.41 10.84
N GLU A 274 0.51 -16.27 11.32
CA GLU A 274 0.39 -17.67 10.91
C GLU A 274 -0.08 -17.77 9.45
N ASP A 275 -1.12 -17.03 9.05
CA ASP A 275 -1.58 -16.99 7.66
C ASP A 275 -0.45 -16.53 6.74
N LEU A 276 0.25 -15.45 7.11
CA LEU A 276 1.37 -14.94 6.34
C LEU A 276 2.50 -15.99 6.21
N ALA A 277 2.82 -16.70 7.28
CA ALA A 277 3.83 -17.75 7.24
C ALA A 277 3.43 -18.89 6.28
N ILE A 278 2.17 -19.34 6.32
CA ILE A 278 1.64 -20.37 5.42
C ILE A 278 1.76 -19.92 3.96
N VAL A 279 1.35 -18.70 3.66
CA VAL A 279 1.43 -18.15 2.28
C VAL A 279 2.88 -18.03 1.81
N LEU A 280 3.81 -17.61 2.67
CA LEU A 280 5.25 -17.57 2.34
C LEU A 280 5.79 -18.98 2.05
N GLU A 281 5.42 -19.99 2.86
CA GLU A 281 5.83 -21.36 2.65
C GLU A 281 5.25 -21.95 1.36
N GLU A 282 3.99 -21.64 1.02
CA GLU A 282 3.37 -22.06 -0.23
C GLU A 282 4.11 -21.50 -1.43
N LEU A 283 4.28 -20.17 -1.50
CA LEU A 283 4.83 -19.48 -2.66
C LEU A 283 6.33 -19.75 -2.86
N PHE A 284 7.10 -19.74 -1.78
CA PHE A 284 8.55 -19.93 -1.87
C PHE A 284 8.96 -21.40 -1.90
N GLY A 285 8.15 -22.27 -1.31
CA GLY A 285 8.40 -23.72 -1.29
C GLY A 285 7.93 -24.46 -2.55
N GLU A 286 7.30 -23.77 -3.50
CA GLU A 286 6.92 -24.36 -4.80
C GLU A 286 8.16 -24.44 -5.69
N LYS A 287 8.50 -25.68 -6.12
CA LYS A 287 9.75 -25.94 -6.84
C LYS A 287 9.81 -25.31 -8.23
N ASP A 288 8.70 -25.28 -8.95
CA ASP A 288 8.62 -24.72 -10.30
C ASP A 288 8.21 -23.23 -10.34
N GLY A 289 7.85 -22.67 -9.18
CA GLY A 289 7.53 -21.23 -9.02
C GLY A 289 6.36 -20.73 -9.86
N LYS A 290 5.48 -21.61 -10.33
CA LYS A 290 4.38 -21.26 -11.23
C LYS A 290 3.38 -20.32 -10.60
N THR A 291 3.04 -20.56 -9.32
CA THR A 291 2.08 -19.70 -8.61
C THR A 291 2.63 -18.29 -8.47
N LEU A 292 3.89 -18.13 -8.07
CA LEU A 292 4.52 -16.83 -7.96
C LEU A 292 4.63 -16.11 -9.32
N ALA A 293 4.96 -16.85 -10.39
CA ALA A 293 4.98 -16.33 -11.75
C ALA A 293 3.59 -15.89 -12.22
N HIS A 294 2.54 -16.65 -11.90
CA HIS A 294 1.16 -16.29 -12.19
C HIS A 294 0.76 -14.98 -11.49
N LEU A 295 1.02 -14.87 -10.18
CA LEU A 295 0.76 -13.64 -9.43
C LEU A 295 1.53 -12.43 -9.98
N ARG A 296 2.78 -12.64 -10.43
CA ARG A 296 3.59 -11.59 -11.07
C ARG A 296 2.95 -11.09 -12.38
N ASN A 297 2.45 -11.99 -13.21
CA ASN A 297 1.75 -11.58 -14.43
C ASN A 297 0.50 -10.76 -14.13
N GLY A 298 -0.27 -11.13 -13.10
CA GLY A 298 -1.41 -10.35 -12.63
C GLY A 298 -1.00 -8.99 -12.08
N ALA A 299 0.10 -8.92 -11.32
CA ALA A 299 0.65 -7.66 -10.81
C ALA A 299 1.09 -6.72 -11.95
N ILE A 300 1.78 -7.25 -12.97
CA ILE A 300 2.16 -6.48 -14.17
C ILE A 300 0.92 -5.96 -14.90
N GLN A 301 -0.11 -6.79 -15.06
CA GLN A 301 -1.35 -6.38 -15.71
C GLN A 301 -2.07 -5.27 -14.93
N GLU A 302 -2.17 -5.36 -13.61
CA GLU A 302 -2.76 -4.29 -12.79
C GLU A 302 -1.90 -3.04 -12.81
N GLY A 303 -0.58 -3.17 -12.66
CA GLY A 303 0.37 -2.05 -12.67
C GLY A 303 0.55 -1.37 -14.03
N SER A 304 0.08 -1.98 -15.13
CA SER A 304 0.10 -1.34 -16.46
C SER A 304 -0.94 -0.22 -16.61
N ARG A 305 -2.00 -0.24 -15.80
CA ARG A 305 -2.99 0.84 -15.76
C ARG A 305 -2.35 2.08 -15.16
N ARG A 306 -2.39 3.21 -15.86
CA ARG A 306 -1.67 4.43 -15.48
C ARG A 306 -2.61 5.56 -15.14
N TRP A 307 -2.06 6.57 -14.47
CA TRP A 307 -2.83 7.71 -13.96
C TRP A 307 -3.57 8.48 -15.06
N ASP A 308 -2.93 8.70 -16.20
CA ASP A 308 -3.54 9.44 -17.31
C ASP A 308 -4.82 8.75 -17.81
N GLU A 309 -4.79 7.41 -17.97
CA GLU A 309 -5.96 6.63 -18.40
C GLU A 309 -7.12 6.71 -17.38
N GLU A 310 -6.80 6.62 -16.09
CA GLU A 310 -7.79 6.72 -15.01
C GLU A 310 -8.34 8.14 -14.90
N TRP A 311 -7.47 9.13 -14.89
CA TRP A 311 -7.83 10.53 -14.71
C TRP A 311 -8.64 11.07 -15.90
N ASP A 312 -8.20 10.82 -17.13
CA ASP A 312 -8.88 11.28 -18.35
C ASP A 312 -10.28 10.69 -18.44
N GLY A 313 -10.41 9.39 -18.11
CA GLY A 313 -11.70 8.68 -18.17
C GLY A 313 -12.73 9.18 -17.16
N VAL A 314 -12.31 9.71 -16.02
CA VAL A 314 -13.18 10.13 -14.90
C VAL A 314 -13.17 11.65 -14.73
N ALA A 315 -12.07 12.20 -14.25
CA ALA A 315 -11.95 13.61 -13.91
C ALA A 315 -11.84 14.50 -15.16
N GLY A 316 -11.07 14.08 -16.16
CA GLY A 316 -10.88 14.81 -17.41
C GLY A 316 -12.19 15.03 -18.17
N ARG A 317 -13.02 13.98 -18.25
CA ARG A 317 -14.38 14.08 -18.85
C ARG A 317 -15.30 14.98 -18.04
N LEU A 318 -15.32 14.83 -16.72
CA LEU A 318 -16.14 15.68 -15.85
C LEU A 318 -15.80 17.16 -16.00
N LEU A 319 -14.52 17.46 -16.17
CA LEU A 319 -14.01 18.84 -16.27
C LEU A 319 -14.06 19.40 -17.71
N GLY A 320 -14.48 18.58 -18.68
CA GLY A 320 -14.49 18.98 -20.11
C GLY A 320 -13.09 19.21 -20.67
N LEU A 321 -12.07 18.52 -20.15
CA LEU A 321 -10.68 18.63 -20.60
C LEU A 321 -10.32 17.51 -21.60
N CYS A 322 -11.15 16.46 -21.67
CA CYS A 322 -11.02 15.36 -22.62
C CYS A 322 -12.31 15.17 -23.39
N ASP A 323 -12.20 14.75 -24.65
CA ASP A 323 -13.37 14.54 -25.52
C ASP A 323 -14.30 13.46 -24.97
N GLN A 324 -15.60 13.68 -25.13
CA GLN A 324 -16.65 12.69 -24.84
C GLN A 324 -16.78 11.75 -26.05
N ASN A 325 -15.83 10.82 -26.20
CA ASN A 325 -15.99 9.74 -27.16
C ASN A 325 -16.58 8.50 -26.51
#